data_61a8817f3cefe5d9e89d35e6af1bb1db
#
_entry.id   61a8817f3cefe5d9e89d35e6af1bb1db
#
_cell.length_a   1.000
_cell.length_b   1.000
_cell.length_c   1.000
_cell.angle_alpha   90.00
_cell.angle_beta   90.00
_cell.angle_gamma   90.00
#
_symmetry.space_group_name_H-M   'P 1'
#
loop_
_entity.id
_entity.type
_entity.pdbx_description
1 polymer ?
#
loop_
_entity_poly.entity_id
_entity_poly.type
_entity_poly.pdbx_seq_one_letter_code
_entity_poly.pdbx_strand_id
1 'polypeptide(L)'
;QVYILDISIPDISGFELIAKIRELNDQARIVVNTMHEEIWMVNRLVQCGVNAVILKSSAHAELVAAIRSVLRGESYTCSRFASILQKLNSSSSSLQPKDAPTRRERDVLEAVAKGMNTHEIAALLKISENTVETFRKRLISKFGAKNAIDMVVKAVSQGWIKLD
;
A
#
# COMPACT_ATOMS: atom_id res chain seq x y z
N GLN A 1 -8.01 23.29 1.88
CA GLN A 1 -7.13 22.90 0.75
C GLN A 1 -7.40 21.47 0.35
N VAL A 2 -7.33 21.16 -0.96
CA VAL A 2 -7.40 19.81 -1.51
C VAL A 2 -6.04 19.48 -2.11
N TYR A 3 -5.49 18.33 -1.73
CA TYR A 3 -4.25 17.78 -2.27
C TYR A 3 -4.58 16.62 -3.21
N ILE A 4 -4.03 16.64 -4.40
CA ILE A 4 -4.13 15.52 -5.35
C ILE A 4 -2.75 14.89 -5.43
N LEU A 5 -2.65 13.62 -5.05
CA LEU A 5 -1.39 12.92 -4.90
C LEU A 5 -1.35 11.66 -5.76
N ASP A 6 -0.18 11.38 -6.32
CA ASP A 6 0.18 10.04 -6.76
C ASP A 6 0.87 9.28 -5.61
N ILE A 7 0.71 7.97 -5.57
CA ILE A 7 1.43 7.11 -4.62
C ILE A 7 2.83 6.78 -5.13
N SER A 8 3.00 6.69 -6.44
CA SER A 8 4.28 6.38 -7.09
C SER A 8 5.04 7.65 -7.45
N ILE A 9 5.64 8.29 -6.46
CA ILE A 9 6.49 9.47 -6.64
C ILE A 9 7.96 9.04 -6.49
N PRO A 10 8.89 9.52 -7.36
CA PRO A 10 10.28 9.04 -7.36
C PRO A 10 11.04 9.28 -6.06
N ASP A 11 10.88 10.44 -5.44
CA ASP A 11 11.75 10.91 -4.34
C ASP A 11 11.18 10.65 -2.95
N ILE A 12 9.88 10.40 -2.83
CA ILE A 12 9.19 10.17 -1.57
C ILE A 12 8.02 9.22 -1.76
N SER A 13 7.80 8.30 -0.83
CA SER A 13 6.60 7.48 -0.85
C SER A 13 5.34 8.34 -0.71
N GLY A 14 4.34 8.13 -1.57
CA GLY A 14 3.06 8.83 -1.45
C GLY A 14 2.41 8.65 -0.08
N PHE A 15 2.62 7.52 0.59
CA PHE A 15 2.16 7.30 1.97
C PHE A 15 2.89 8.18 3.00
N GLU A 16 4.19 8.38 2.81
CA GLU A 16 4.96 9.28 3.65
C GLU A 16 4.52 10.74 3.45
N LEU A 17 4.23 11.11 2.20
CA LEU A 17 3.69 12.43 1.88
C LEU A 17 2.31 12.64 2.52
N ILE A 18 1.43 11.63 2.49
CA ILE A 18 0.14 11.68 3.17
C ILE A 18 0.34 11.89 4.68
N ALA A 19 1.26 11.16 5.31
CA ALA A 19 1.55 11.31 6.74
C ALA A 19 2.05 12.73 7.06
N LYS A 20 3.00 13.26 6.30
CA LYS A 20 3.51 14.63 6.46
C LYS A 20 2.41 15.71 6.29
N ILE A 21 1.52 15.53 5.31
CA ILE A 21 0.39 16.45 5.13
C ILE A 21 -0.54 16.41 6.35
N ARG A 22 -0.81 15.22 6.89
CA ARG A 22 -1.65 15.06 8.09
C ARG A 22 -1.00 15.66 9.34
N GLU A 23 0.30 15.54 9.51
CA GLU A 23 1.05 16.18 10.60
C GLU A 23 0.95 17.72 10.54
N LEU A 24 0.99 18.30 9.34
CA LEU A 24 0.88 19.74 9.13
C LEU A 24 -0.56 20.26 9.18
N ASN A 25 -1.51 19.45 8.74
CA ASN A 25 -2.93 19.79 8.69
C ASN A 25 -3.78 18.51 8.70
N ASP A 26 -4.32 18.18 9.85
CA ASP A 26 -5.19 17.00 10.06
C ASP A 26 -6.49 17.08 9.26
N GLN A 27 -6.98 18.30 8.96
CA GLN A 27 -8.17 18.59 8.16
C GLN A 27 -7.88 18.66 6.64
N ALA A 28 -6.66 18.36 6.22
CA ALA A 28 -6.32 18.35 4.80
C ALA A 28 -7.20 17.34 4.03
N ARG A 29 -7.73 17.77 2.91
CA ARG A 29 -8.51 16.92 2.02
C ARG A 29 -7.59 16.30 0.98
N ILE A 30 -7.48 14.97 1.00
CA ILE A 30 -6.52 14.22 0.19
C ILE A 30 -7.25 13.35 -0.82
N VAL A 31 -6.97 13.57 -2.10
CA VAL A 31 -7.40 12.76 -3.24
C VAL A 31 -6.19 12.01 -3.77
N VAL A 32 -6.24 10.70 -3.77
CA VAL A 32 -5.18 9.88 -4.37
C VAL A 32 -5.58 9.47 -5.79
N ASN A 33 -4.70 9.76 -6.75
CA ASN A 33 -4.85 9.36 -8.15
C ASN A 33 -3.69 8.43 -8.50
N THR A 34 -3.95 7.13 -8.59
CA THR A 34 -2.90 6.11 -8.70
C THR A 34 -3.11 5.17 -9.89
N MET A 35 -2.03 4.53 -10.36
CA MET A 35 -2.10 3.42 -11.31
C MET A 35 -2.32 2.06 -10.63
N HIS A 36 -2.21 1.99 -9.31
CA HIS A 36 -2.29 0.76 -8.54
C HIS A 36 -3.73 0.32 -8.31
N GLU A 37 -4.05 -0.91 -8.72
CA GLU A 37 -5.37 -1.54 -8.58
C GLU A 37 -5.41 -2.65 -7.52
N GLU A 38 -4.26 -2.92 -6.88
CA GLU A 38 -4.14 -4.01 -5.94
C GLU A 38 -4.97 -3.76 -4.68
N ILE A 39 -5.69 -4.78 -4.25
CA ILE A 39 -6.62 -4.74 -3.11
C ILE A 39 -5.94 -4.24 -1.82
N TRP A 40 -4.71 -4.70 -1.56
CA TRP A 40 -3.97 -4.29 -0.37
C TRP A 40 -3.61 -2.79 -0.38
N MET A 41 -3.35 -2.23 -1.57
CA MET A 41 -3.09 -0.80 -1.76
C MET A 41 -4.34 0.02 -1.42
N VAL A 42 -5.49 -0.40 -1.94
CA VAL A 42 -6.79 0.25 -1.67
C VAL A 42 -7.07 0.27 -0.17
N ASN A 43 -6.93 -0.88 0.52
CA ASN A 43 -7.13 -0.96 1.96
C ASN A 43 -6.17 -0.06 2.75
N ARG A 44 -4.91 -0.02 2.35
CA ARG A 44 -3.92 0.85 2.99
C ARG A 44 -4.26 2.33 2.83
N LEU A 45 -4.71 2.74 1.63
CA LEU A 45 -5.16 4.10 1.37
C LEU A 45 -6.37 4.49 2.23
N VAL A 46 -7.34 3.58 2.36
CA VAL A 46 -8.49 3.78 3.24
C VAL A 46 -8.04 3.93 4.70
N GLN A 47 -7.10 3.10 5.17
CA GLN A 47 -6.55 3.20 6.53
C GLN A 47 -5.76 4.50 6.78
N CYS A 48 -5.15 5.08 5.75
CA CYS A 48 -4.48 6.39 5.83
C CYS A 48 -5.46 7.57 5.90
N GLY A 49 -6.77 7.32 5.89
CA GLY A 49 -7.80 8.35 6.02
C GLY A 49 -7.82 9.34 4.86
N VAL A 50 -7.49 8.88 3.62
CA VAL A 50 -7.65 9.72 2.43
C VAL A 50 -9.12 9.93 2.09
N ASN A 51 -9.46 11.09 1.55
CA ASN A 51 -10.85 11.46 1.28
C ASN A 51 -11.37 10.89 -0.04
N ALA A 52 -10.49 10.67 -1.01
CA ALA A 52 -10.87 10.03 -2.27
C ALA A 52 -9.74 9.19 -2.84
N VAL A 53 -10.12 8.10 -3.52
CA VAL A 53 -9.20 7.24 -4.28
C VAL A 53 -9.76 7.00 -5.66
N ILE A 54 -8.96 7.33 -6.69
CA ILE A 54 -9.27 7.14 -8.09
C ILE A 54 -8.09 6.51 -8.83
N LEU A 55 -8.39 5.84 -9.94
CA LEU A 55 -7.39 5.31 -10.85
C LEU A 55 -7.01 6.33 -11.91
N LYS A 56 -5.74 6.38 -12.29
CA LYS A 56 -5.29 7.17 -13.45
C LYS A 56 -5.90 6.70 -14.77
N SER A 57 -6.35 5.45 -14.83
CA SER A 57 -7.10 4.88 -15.96
C SER A 57 -8.58 5.29 -15.99
N SER A 58 -9.08 5.92 -14.93
CA SER A 58 -10.47 6.40 -14.86
C SER A 58 -10.69 7.60 -15.77
N ALA A 59 -11.93 7.78 -16.22
CA ALA A 59 -12.30 8.95 -17.02
C ALA A 59 -12.05 10.27 -16.23
N HIS A 60 -11.67 11.32 -16.91
CA HIS A 60 -11.45 12.65 -16.31
C HIS A 60 -12.67 13.15 -15.50
N ALA A 61 -13.88 12.75 -15.91
CA ALA A 61 -15.10 13.06 -15.19
C ALA A 61 -15.11 12.50 -13.76
N GLU A 62 -14.51 11.32 -13.51
CA GLU A 62 -14.39 10.75 -12.16
C GLU A 62 -13.45 11.57 -11.26
N LEU A 63 -12.35 12.09 -11.80
CA LEU A 63 -11.47 13.00 -11.06
C LEU A 63 -12.20 14.27 -10.63
N VAL A 64 -12.95 14.88 -11.55
CA VAL A 64 -13.74 16.08 -11.25
C VAL A 64 -14.82 15.78 -10.23
N ALA A 65 -15.51 14.63 -10.34
CA ALA A 65 -16.51 14.19 -9.38
C ALA A 65 -15.89 13.98 -7.99
N ALA A 66 -14.73 13.33 -7.90
CA ALA A 66 -13.99 13.11 -6.66
C ALA A 66 -13.64 14.43 -5.98
N ILE A 67 -13.08 15.40 -6.73
CA ILE A 67 -12.74 16.72 -6.18
C ILE A 67 -13.98 17.44 -5.65
N ARG A 68 -15.09 17.42 -6.39
CA ARG A 68 -16.34 18.05 -5.97
C ARG A 68 -16.91 17.41 -4.69
N SER A 69 -16.91 16.08 -4.60
CA SER A 69 -17.35 15.36 -3.39
C SER A 69 -16.49 15.71 -2.19
N VAL A 70 -15.17 15.70 -2.35
CA VAL A 70 -14.23 16.05 -1.28
C VAL A 70 -14.39 17.51 -0.84
N LEU A 71 -14.69 18.43 -1.75
CA LEU A 71 -14.99 19.83 -1.41
C LEU A 71 -16.28 19.98 -0.59
N ARG A 72 -17.25 19.08 -0.75
CA ARG A 72 -18.46 19.03 0.08
C ARG A 72 -18.24 18.30 1.42
N GLY A 73 -17.05 17.75 1.65
CA GLY A 73 -16.76 16.96 2.85
C GLY A 73 -17.16 15.49 2.74
N GLU A 74 -17.52 15.03 1.55
CA GLU A 74 -17.88 13.63 1.25
C GLU A 74 -16.65 12.85 0.83
N SER A 75 -16.64 11.54 1.10
CA SER A 75 -15.63 10.63 0.54
C SER A 75 -16.02 10.20 -0.87
N TYR A 76 -15.03 9.92 -1.72
CA TYR A 76 -15.25 9.41 -3.07
C TYR A 76 -14.32 8.25 -3.40
N THR A 77 -14.88 7.24 -4.02
CA THR A 77 -14.11 6.09 -4.52
C THR A 77 -14.59 5.78 -5.93
N CYS A 78 -13.67 5.67 -6.90
CA CYS A 78 -14.06 5.35 -8.26
C CYS A 78 -14.76 3.98 -8.32
N SER A 79 -15.59 3.79 -9.34
CA SER A 79 -16.44 2.59 -9.53
C SER A 79 -15.65 1.28 -9.44
N ARG A 80 -14.42 1.26 -9.97
CA ARG A 80 -13.55 0.08 -9.94
C ARG A 80 -13.06 -0.23 -8.53
N PHE A 81 -12.62 0.76 -7.77
CA PHE A 81 -12.24 0.58 -6.35
C PHE A 81 -13.45 0.24 -5.48
N ALA A 82 -14.60 0.85 -5.73
CA ALA A 82 -15.83 0.49 -5.03
C ALA A 82 -16.17 -0.99 -5.21
N SER A 83 -16.04 -1.52 -6.43
CA SER A 83 -16.22 -2.94 -6.72
C SER A 83 -15.23 -3.85 -5.99
N ILE A 84 -13.97 -3.43 -5.84
CA ILE A 84 -12.94 -4.15 -5.10
C ILE A 84 -13.28 -4.15 -3.60
N LEU A 85 -13.63 -3.01 -3.02
CA LEU A 85 -14.03 -2.89 -1.62
C LEU A 85 -15.30 -3.70 -1.31
N GLN A 86 -16.27 -3.72 -2.22
CA GLN A 86 -17.49 -4.51 -2.06
C GLN A 86 -17.20 -6.02 -2.02
N LYS A 87 -16.30 -6.52 -2.88
CA LYS A 87 -15.83 -7.91 -2.84
C LYS A 87 -15.12 -8.26 -1.54
N LEU A 88 -14.40 -7.31 -0.94
CA LEU A 88 -13.76 -7.49 0.36
C LEU A 88 -14.78 -7.58 1.50
N ASN A 89 -15.79 -6.73 1.49
CA ASN A 89 -16.82 -6.68 2.53
C ASN A 89 -17.78 -7.89 2.48
N SER A 90 -17.99 -8.49 1.30
CA SER A 90 -18.81 -9.69 1.14
C SER A 90 -18.09 -10.99 1.57
N SER A 91 -16.78 -10.94 1.79
CA SER A 91 -15.97 -12.07 2.31
C SER A 91 -15.69 -11.89 3.81
N SER A 92 -16.71 -11.65 4.61
CA SER A 92 -16.58 -11.38 6.04
C SER A 92 -16.06 -12.59 6.82
N SER A 93 -14.76 -12.71 6.95
CA SER A 93 -14.02 -13.15 8.14
C SER A 93 -12.51 -12.92 7.93
N SER A 94 -11.93 -12.14 8.84
CA SER A 94 -10.48 -11.83 8.93
C SER A 94 -9.82 -11.25 7.67
N LEU A 95 -10.10 -9.98 7.40
CA LEU A 95 -9.54 -9.25 6.26
C LEU A 95 -8.15 -8.65 6.58
N GLN A 96 -7.13 -9.50 6.51
CA GLN A 96 -5.90 -9.05 5.89
C GLN A 96 -6.05 -9.36 4.39
N PRO A 97 -5.88 -8.38 3.47
CA PRO A 97 -5.88 -8.66 2.05
C PRO A 97 -4.86 -9.78 1.80
N LYS A 98 -5.24 -10.82 1.04
CA LYS A 98 -4.32 -11.94 0.73
C LYS A 98 -2.98 -11.48 0.15
N ASP A 99 -2.96 -10.26 -0.38
CA ASP A 99 -1.80 -9.67 -1.05
C ASP A 99 -1.01 -8.68 -0.16
N ALA A 100 -1.52 -8.27 1.00
CA ALA A 100 -0.75 -7.46 1.94
C ALA A 100 0.23 -8.34 2.74
N PRO A 101 1.48 -7.87 2.97
CA PRO A 101 2.39 -8.58 3.84
C PRO A 101 1.85 -8.65 5.27
N THR A 102 1.77 -9.86 5.82
CA THR A 102 1.45 -10.06 7.25
C THR A 102 2.56 -9.47 8.11
N ARG A 103 2.32 -9.31 9.42
CA ARG A 103 3.34 -8.82 10.35
C ARG A 103 4.64 -9.63 10.24
N ARG A 104 4.55 -10.97 10.22
CA ARG A 104 5.73 -11.86 10.11
C ARG A 104 6.41 -11.75 8.75
N GLU A 105 5.66 -11.60 7.68
CA GLU A 105 6.23 -11.35 6.35
C GLU A 105 6.94 -9.99 6.29
N ARG A 106 6.43 -8.95 6.96
CA ARG A 106 7.11 -7.66 7.08
C ARG A 106 8.42 -7.77 7.85
N ASP A 107 8.43 -8.49 8.98
CA ASP A 107 9.66 -8.72 9.74
C ASP A 107 10.75 -9.36 8.85
N VAL A 108 10.38 -10.34 8.02
CA VAL A 108 11.30 -10.97 7.04
C VAL A 108 11.68 -9.99 5.93
N LEU A 109 10.75 -9.22 5.40
CA LEU A 109 10.99 -8.25 4.33
C LEU A 109 11.98 -7.16 4.77
N GLU A 110 11.85 -6.63 5.98
CA GLU A 110 12.77 -5.65 6.57
C GLU A 110 14.18 -6.24 6.76
N ALA A 111 14.27 -7.48 7.22
CA ALA A 111 15.55 -8.15 7.37
C ALA A 111 16.24 -8.40 6.02
N VAL A 112 15.48 -8.79 4.99
CA VAL A 112 16.00 -8.91 3.62
C VAL A 112 16.48 -7.56 3.07
N ALA A 113 15.74 -6.49 3.34
CA ALA A 113 16.10 -5.14 2.92
C ALA A 113 17.40 -4.64 3.58
N LYS A 114 17.71 -5.11 4.80
CA LYS A 114 18.98 -4.88 5.50
C LYS A 114 20.13 -5.77 4.99
N GLY A 115 19.90 -6.57 3.96
CA GLY A 115 20.92 -7.45 3.37
C GLY A 115 21.19 -8.74 4.14
N MET A 116 20.34 -9.11 5.11
CA MET A 116 20.51 -10.32 5.91
C MET A 116 20.27 -11.58 5.06
N ASN A 117 21.10 -12.59 5.26
CA ASN A 117 20.91 -13.91 4.64
C ASN A 117 19.84 -14.74 5.39
N THR A 118 19.45 -15.89 4.80
CA THR A 118 18.39 -16.75 5.36
C THR A 118 18.70 -17.23 6.76
N HIS A 119 19.95 -17.59 7.04
CA HIS A 119 20.41 -18.07 8.35
C HIS A 119 20.30 -16.96 9.42
N GLU A 120 20.77 -15.76 9.11
CA GLU A 120 20.71 -14.59 10.00
C GLU A 120 19.25 -14.20 10.31
N ILE A 121 18.37 -14.23 9.30
CA ILE A 121 16.95 -13.96 9.48
C ILE A 121 16.29 -15.01 10.36
N ALA A 122 16.60 -16.29 10.15
CA ALA A 122 16.09 -17.40 10.96
C ALA A 122 16.48 -17.24 12.42
N ALA A 123 17.75 -16.92 12.69
CA ALA A 123 18.26 -16.66 14.03
C ALA A 123 17.59 -15.43 14.67
N LEU A 124 17.49 -14.30 13.95
CA LEU A 124 16.89 -13.06 14.43
C LEU A 124 15.42 -13.26 14.83
N LEU A 125 14.63 -13.91 13.98
CA LEU A 125 13.20 -14.07 14.15
C LEU A 125 12.82 -15.34 14.94
N LYS A 126 13.81 -16.15 15.34
CA LYS A 126 13.65 -17.44 16.05
C LYS A 126 12.70 -18.41 15.32
N ILE A 127 12.92 -18.58 14.02
CA ILE A 127 12.18 -19.49 13.11
C ILE A 127 13.17 -20.35 12.32
N SER A 128 12.69 -21.40 11.66
CA SER A 128 13.53 -22.21 10.79
C SER A 128 13.87 -21.49 9.48
N GLU A 129 15.01 -21.83 8.87
CA GLU A 129 15.40 -21.33 7.55
C GLU A 129 14.36 -21.67 6.49
N ASN A 130 13.75 -22.85 6.54
CA ASN A 130 12.65 -23.23 5.66
C ASN A 130 11.44 -22.31 5.80
N THR A 131 11.16 -21.83 6.99
CA THR A 131 10.10 -20.87 7.26
C THR A 131 10.42 -19.50 6.64
N VAL A 132 11.67 -19.05 6.74
CA VAL A 132 12.15 -17.83 6.09
C VAL A 132 11.98 -17.92 4.57
N GLU A 133 12.44 -19.03 3.96
CA GLU A 133 12.28 -19.24 2.52
C GLU A 133 10.82 -19.27 2.08
N THR A 134 9.94 -19.84 2.90
CA THR A 134 8.50 -19.82 2.65
C THR A 134 7.95 -18.41 2.64
N PHE A 135 8.34 -17.57 3.61
CA PHE A 135 7.94 -16.16 3.64
C PHE A 135 8.51 -15.37 2.46
N ARG A 136 9.77 -15.59 2.09
CA ARG A 136 10.39 -14.95 0.90
C ARG A 136 9.62 -15.28 -0.38
N LYS A 137 9.29 -16.54 -0.61
CA LYS A 137 8.49 -16.98 -1.78
C LYS A 137 7.10 -16.31 -1.80
N ARG A 138 6.43 -16.26 -0.66
CA ARG A 138 5.12 -15.58 -0.53
C ARG A 138 5.22 -14.08 -0.81
N LEU A 139 6.25 -13.42 -0.29
CA LEU A 139 6.50 -12.00 -0.53
C LEU A 139 6.79 -11.72 -2.00
N ILE A 140 7.67 -12.51 -2.64
CA ILE A 140 7.95 -12.40 -4.09
C ILE A 140 6.65 -12.50 -4.89
N SER A 141 5.79 -13.47 -4.55
CA SER A 141 4.49 -13.63 -5.19
C SER A 141 3.55 -12.45 -4.92
N LYS A 142 3.44 -12.00 -3.66
CA LYS A 142 2.58 -10.87 -3.28
C LYS A 142 2.97 -9.56 -3.96
N PHE A 143 4.25 -9.29 -4.09
CA PHE A 143 4.76 -8.11 -4.78
C PHE A 143 4.84 -8.26 -6.31
N GLY A 144 4.53 -9.45 -6.85
CA GLY A 144 4.73 -9.76 -8.27
C GLY A 144 6.18 -9.52 -8.69
N ALA A 145 7.12 -9.82 -7.78
CA ALA A 145 8.54 -9.57 -7.97
C ALA A 145 9.23 -10.74 -8.70
N LYS A 146 10.31 -10.44 -9.42
CA LYS A 146 11.11 -11.43 -10.13
C LYS A 146 12.13 -12.11 -9.23
N ASN A 147 12.61 -11.40 -8.21
CA ASN A 147 13.62 -11.85 -7.25
C ASN A 147 13.54 -11.00 -5.96
N ALA A 148 14.44 -11.29 -5.00
CA ALA A 148 14.46 -10.59 -3.71
C ALA A 148 14.80 -9.10 -3.84
N ILE A 149 15.64 -8.70 -4.78
CA ILE A 149 15.99 -7.28 -5.01
C ILE A 149 14.77 -6.53 -5.55
N ASP A 150 14.11 -7.06 -6.57
CA ASP A 150 12.89 -6.47 -7.15
C ASP A 150 11.77 -6.40 -6.10
N MET A 151 11.67 -7.39 -5.22
CA MET A 151 10.74 -7.39 -4.08
C MET A 151 11.01 -6.23 -3.12
N VAL A 152 12.27 -5.99 -2.74
CA VAL A 152 12.65 -4.88 -1.86
C VAL A 152 12.37 -3.55 -2.52
N VAL A 153 12.77 -3.36 -3.79
CA VAL A 153 12.51 -2.12 -4.56
C VAL A 153 11.01 -1.82 -4.60
N LYS A 154 10.19 -2.81 -4.92
CA LYS A 154 8.73 -2.65 -4.93
C LYS A 154 8.15 -2.37 -3.55
N ALA A 155 8.67 -3.02 -2.52
CA ALA A 155 8.23 -2.80 -1.15
C ALA A 155 8.55 -1.37 -0.65
N VAL A 156 9.71 -0.83 -1.03
CA VAL A 156 10.11 0.56 -0.74
C VAL A 156 9.22 1.54 -1.51
N SER A 157 9.07 1.36 -2.83
CA SER A 157 8.25 2.24 -3.68
C SER A 157 6.78 2.28 -3.23
N GLN A 158 6.29 1.18 -2.69
CA GLN A 158 4.94 1.07 -2.13
C GLN A 158 4.86 1.46 -0.65
N GLY A 159 5.98 1.92 -0.05
CA GLY A 159 6.06 2.40 1.33
C GLY A 159 5.79 1.33 2.41
N TRP A 160 6.04 0.04 2.10
CA TRP A 160 5.96 -1.02 3.10
C TRP A 160 7.14 -1.05 4.05
N ILE A 161 8.31 -0.66 3.56
CA ILE A 161 9.56 -0.54 4.31
C ILE A 161 10.28 0.73 3.90
N LYS A 162 11.15 1.21 4.78
CA LYS A 162 12.11 2.29 4.51
C LYS A 162 13.50 1.67 4.46
N LEU A 163 14.35 2.18 3.57
CA LEU A 163 15.79 1.94 3.63
C LEU A 163 16.37 3.11 4.39
N ASP A 164 17.01 2.82 5.53
CA ASP A 164 17.79 3.79 6.29
C ASP A 164 19.12 4.06 5.56
#